data_db33cc42e7a0f12402dd6b0249504665
#
_entry.id   db33cc42e7a0f12402dd6b0249504665
#
_cell.length_a   1.000
_cell.length_b   1.000
_cell.length_c   1.000
_cell.angle_alpha   90.00
_cell.angle_beta   90.00
_cell.angle_gamma   90.00
#
_symmetry.space_group_name_H-M   'P 1'
#
loop_
_entity.id
_entity.type
_entity.pdbx_description
1 polymer ?
#
loop_
_entity_poly.entity_id
_entity_poly.type
_entity_poly.pdbx_seq_one_letter_code
_entity_poly.pdbx_strand_id
1 'polypeptide(L)'
;LYRPRGDGAAQDGSNTWSQVSKLADRIAHERALRDNVCIGEVRVTSPARTLVDCALLYPFEHVLSMFDSALRRGLVTREEIVAVCDGLRVDCGPVFRLLHYADARSENGGESFCRAVSIEEGFVPPQLQHTFYSRVTGKEAGRVDFIWHTEDGRIIVLEFDGMQKYIDPEMTSNRDVRQVVRDERQREQDLKEAGVSVVIRTNYIEVVQRAPFVMKLMQAGVPRAGAHPIFEHAD
;
A
#
# COMPACT_ATOMS: atom_id res chain seq x y z
N LEU A 1 5.36 40.24 28.40
CA LEU A 1 6.67 39.99 27.76
C LEU A 1 6.97 38.49 27.88
N TYR A 2 6.49 37.69 26.95
CA TYR A 2 6.84 36.28 26.84
C TYR A 2 7.83 36.13 25.68
N ARG A 3 9.06 35.69 26.00
CA ARG A 3 10.07 35.31 25.01
C ARG A 3 9.89 33.83 24.70
N PRO A 4 9.71 33.42 23.45
CA PRO A 4 9.83 32.00 23.09
C PRO A 4 11.32 31.64 23.02
N ARG A 5 11.73 30.61 23.76
CA ARG A 5 13.02 29.94 23.54
C ARG A 5 12.88 29.12 22.25
N GLY A 6 13.52 29.55 21.20
CA GLY A 6 13.86 28.71 20.09
C GLY A 6 15.07 27.86 20.46
N ASP A 7 15.02 26.58 20.22
CA ASP A 7 16.13 25.71 19.86
C ASP A 7 15.53 24.35 19.48
N GLY A 8 14.82 24.33 18.34
CA GLY A 8 14.58 23.12 17.60
C GLY A 8 15.79 22.88 16.72
N ALA A 9 16.69 22.01 17.15
CA ALA A 9 17.75 21.52 16.29
C ALA A 9 17.14 20.97 15.01
N ALA A 10 17.41 21.64 13.89
CA ALA A 10 17.22 21.08 12.57
C ALA A 10 18.03 19.78 12.52
N GLN A 11 17.36 18.64 12.55
CA GLN A 11 18.00 17.37 12.28
C GLN A 11 18.55 17.45 10.87
N ASP A 12 19.89 17.39 10.82
CA ASP A 12 20.70 17.54 9.64
C ASP A 12 20.32 16.48 8.58
N GLY A 13 19.53 16.91 7.59
CA GLY A 13 19.16 16.07 6.45
C GLY A 13 20.37 15.61 5.63
N SER A 14 21.55 16.22 5.83
CA SER A 14 22.81 15.87 5.14
C SER A 14 23.28 14.48 5.52
N ASN A 15 23.04 14.04 6.75
CA ASN A 15 23.52 12.76 7.27
C ASN A 15 22.68 11.59 6.68
N THR A 16 21.40 11.80 6.43
CA THR A 16 20.51 10.81 5.84
C THR A 16 20.83 10.55 4.35
N TRP A 17 21.07 11.61 3.59
CA TRP A 17 21.46 11.50 2.18
C TRP A 17 22.84 10.85 2.00
N SER A 18 23.79 11.15 2.87
CA SER A 18 25.13 10.49 2.87
C SER A 18 25.03 9.00 3.17
N GLN A 19 24.16 8.59 4.08
CA GLN A 19 23.94 7.17 4.39
C GLN A 19 23.25 6.44 3.24
N VAL A 20 22.23 7.06 2.62
CA VAL A 20 21.55 6.52 1.44
C VAL A 20 22.50 6.36 0.28
N SER A 21 23.39 7.34 0.02
CA SER A 21 24.42 7.25 -1.02
C SER A 21 25.38 6.08 -0.79
N LYS A 22 25.91 5.92 0.42
CA LYS A 22 26.80 4.81 0.76
C LYS A 22 26.14 3.44 0.65
N LEU A 23 24.86 3.34 1.02
CA LEU A 23 24.10 2.12 0.86
C LEU A 23 23.87 1.82 -0.63
N ALA A 24 23.52 2.82 -1.43
CA ALA A 24 23.34 2.68 -2.87
C ALA A 24 24.64 2.19 -3.56
N ASP A 25 25.81 2.73 -3.17
CA ASP A 25 27.09 2.31 -3.71
C ASP A 25 27.42 0.84 -3.35
N ARG A 26 27.11 0.41 -2.13
CA ARG A 26 27.31 -0.98 -1.70
C ARG A 26 26.38 -1.94 -2.46
N ILE A 27 25.10 -1.59 -2.56
CA ILE A 27 24.12 -2.38 -3.34
C ILE A 27 24.54 -2.46 -4.79
N ALA A 28 24.99 -1.36 -5.39
CA ALA A 28 25.47 -1.34 -6.77
C ALA A 28 26.68 -2.23 -6.98
N HIS A 29 27.62 -2.24 -6.02
CA HIS A 29 28.79 -3.10 -6.09
C HIS A 29 28.44 -4.59 -6.00
N GLU A 30 27.59 -4.98 -5.05
CA GLU A 30 27.12 -6.36 -4.90
C GLU A 30 26.25 -6.80 -6.10
N ARG A 31 25.46 -5.88 -6.67
CA ARG A 31 24.68 -6.08 -7.88
C ARG A 31 25.54 -6.46 -9.09
N ALA A 32 26.73 -5.87 -9.20
CA ALA A 32 27.67 -6.19 -10.28
C ALA A 32 28.19 -7.64 -10.20
N LEU A 33 28.11 -8.27 -9.03
CA LEU A 33 28.66 -9.59 -8.77
C LEU A 33 27.65 -10.74 -8.83
N ARG A 34 26.34 -10.46 -8.61
CA ARG A 34 25.30 -11.51 -8.45
C ARG A 34 23.94 -11.08 -8.99
N ASP A 35 23.07 -12.06 -9.19
CA ASP A 35 21.63 -11.90 -9.44
C ASP A 35 21.29 -11.09 -10.69
N ASN A 36 22.07 -11.29 -11.76
CA ASN A 36 21.83 -10.69 -13.06
C ASN A 36 21.15 -11.69 -14.01
N VAL A 37 20.29 -11.19 -14.86
CA VAL A 37 19.70 -11.90 -16.00
C VAL A 37 20.05 -11.17 -17.30
N CYS A 38 20.13 -11.91 -18.40
CA CYS A 38 20.35 -11.29 -19.72
C CYS A 38 19.00 -11.15 -20.43
N ILE A 39 18.75 -9.94 -20.93
CA ILE A 39 17.65 -9.65 -21.85
C ILE A 39 18.31 -9.24 -23.18
N GLY A 40 18.37 -10.20 -24.12
CA GLY A 40 19.24 -10.04 -25.29
C GLY A 40 20.70 -9.91 -24.87
N GLU A 41 21.37 -8.85 -25.29
CA GLU A 41 22.77 -8.56 -24.94
C GLU A 41 22.94 -7.72 -23.65
N VAL A 42 21.85 -7.29 -23.03
CA VAL A 42 21.88 -6.39 -21.86
C VAL A 42 21.76 -7.20 -20.57
N ARG A 43 22.70 -6.98 -19.65
CA ARG A 43 22.60 -7.48 -18.27
C ARG A 43 21.74 -6.54 -17.43
N VAL A 44 20.75 -7.11 -16.78
CA VAL A 44 19.87 -6.41 -15.82
C VAL A 44 19.77 -7.20 -14.52
N THR A 45 19.40 -6.55 -13.43
CA THR A 45 19.09 -7.25 -12.17
C THR A 45 17.87 -8.15 -12.37
N SER A 46 17.87 -9.31 -11.70
CA SER A 46 16.68 -10.15 -11.63
C SER A 46 15.52 -9.41 -10.96
N PRO A 47 14.25 -9.80 -11.19
CA PRO A 47 13.10 -9.20 -10.49
C PRO A 47 13.26 -9.23 -8.97
N ALA A 48 13.70 -10.36 -8.39
CA ALA A 48 13.94 -10.50 -6.96
C ALA A 48 14.99 -9.50 -6.48
N ARG A 49 16.12 -9.40 -7.18
CA ARG A 49 17.18 -8.44 -6.84
C ARG A 49 16.72 -7.01 -6.94
N THR A 50 15.97 -6.66 -7.98
CA THR A 50 15.40 -5.31 -8.15
C THR A 50 14.50 -4.93 -6.98
N LEU A 51 13.63 -5.84 -6.52
CA LEU A 51 12.76 -5.61 -5.37
C LEU A 51 13.55 -5.39 -4.08
N VAL A 52 14.57 -6.21 -3.83
CA VAL A 52 15.45 -6.07 -2.65
C VAL A 52 16.17 -4.73 -2.68
N ASP A 53 16.76 -4.35 -3.81
CA ASP A 53 17.46 -3.07 -3.96
C ASP A 53 16.51 -1.89 -3.72
N CYS A 54 15.28 -1.94 -4.26
CA CYS A 54 14.29 -0.89 -4.03
C CYS A 54 13.86 -0.83 -2.56
N ALA A 55 13.66 -1.98 -1.91
CA ALA A 55 13.29 -2.05 -0.50
C ALA A 55 14.33 -1.44 0.44
N LEU A 56 15.60 -1.55 0.08
CA LEU A 56 16.72 -0.99 0.85
C LEU A 56 16.95 0.51 0.58
N LEU A 57 16.40 1.05 -0.52
CA LEU A 57 16.67 2.42 -0.96
C LEU A 57 15.48 3.38 -0.78
N TYR A 58 14.24 2.87 -0.78
CA TYR A 58 13.04 3.69 -0.82
C TYR A 58 12.09 3.39 0.34
N PRO A 59 11.24 4.35 0.74
CA PRO A 59 10.26 4.16 1.77
C PRO A 59 9.26 3.04 1.47
N PHE A 60 8.77 2.40 2.54
CA PHE A 60 7.84 1.27 2.49
C PHE A 60 6.63 1.51 1.58
N GLU A 61 5.99 2.67 1.71
CA GLU A 61 4.78 3.02 0.97
C GLU A 61 5.00 3.13 -0.55
N HIS A 62 6.21 3.45 -0.99
CA HIS A 62 6.53 3.51 -2.42
C HIS A 62 6.89 2.15 -3.01
N VAL A 63 7.37 1.22 -2.19
CA VAL A 63 7.90 -0.07 -2.66
C VAL A 63 6.86 -1.18 -2.55
N LEU A 64 5.89 -1.08 -1.63
CA LEU A 64 4.89 -2.14 -1.44
C LEU A 64 4.15 -2.49 -2.75
N SER A 65 3.85 -1.48 -3.57
CA SER A 65 3.19 -1.67 -4.88
C SER A 65 4.03 -2.50 -5.86
N MET A 66 5.34 -2.42 -5.76
CA MET A 66 6.25 -3.20 -6.60
C MET A 66 6.22 -4.68 -6.21
N PHE A 67 6.22 -4.97 -4.89
CA PHE A 67 6.09 -6.32 -4.36
C PHE A 67 4.74 -6.94 -4.72
N ASP A 68 3.64 -6.23 -4.49
CA ASP A 68 2.29 -6.67 -4.83
C ASP A 68 2.19 -7.01 -6.33
N SER A 69 2.65 -6.10 -7.18
CA SER A 69 2.61 -6.27 -8.63
C SER A 69 3.48 -7.43 -9.11
N ALA A 70 4.69 -7.59 -8.58
CA ALA A 70 5.60 -8.65 -8.97
C ALA A 70 5.05 -10.03 -8.57
N LEU A 71 4.52 -10.17 -7.36
CA LEU A 71 3.90 -11.40 -6.88
C LEU A 71 2.63 -11.73 -7.68
N ARG A 72 1.76 -10.74 -7.93
CA ARG A 72 0.53 -10.93 -8.71
C ARG A 72 0.81 -11.41 -10.14
N ARG A 73 1.86 -10.88 -10.75
CA ARG A 73 2.26 -11.22 -12.12
C ARG A 73 3.11 -12.49 -12.19
N GLY A 74 3.43 -13.13 -11.06
CA GLY A 74 4.30 -14.29 -11.01
C GLY A 74 5.72 -14.04 -11.53
N LEU A 75 6.20 -12.80 -11.43
CA LEU A 75 7.56 -12.43 -11.85
C LEU A 75 8.61 -12.90 -10.86
N VAL A 76 8.21 -13.18 -9.63
CA VAL A 76 9.07 -13.57 -8.51
C VAL A 76 8.25 -14.33 -7.48
N THR A 77 8.90 -15.22 -6.74
CA THR A 77 8.37 -15.83 -5.53
C THR A 77 8.93 -15.18 -4.28
N ARG A 78 8.30 -15.44 -3.13
CA ARG A 78 8.80 -14.96 -1.83
C ARG A 78 10.16 -15.57 -1.50
N GLU A 79 10.34 -16.85 -1.82
CA GLU A 79 11.55 -17.62 -1.59
C GLU A 79 12.73 -17.06 -2.41
N GLU A 80 12.49 -16.65 -3.66
CA GLU A 80 13.53 -16.01 -4.48
C GLU A 80 13.99 -14.66 -3.90
N ILE A 81 13.08 -13.88 -3.32
CA ILE A 81 13.42 -12.61 -2.65
C ILE A 81 14.26 -12.89 -1.40
N VAL A 82 13.85 -13.86 -0.57
CA VAL A 82 14.60 -14.28 0.63
C VAL A 82 15.98 -14.77 0.26
N ALA A 83 16.11 -15.61 -0.77
CA ALA A 83 17.40 -16.12 -1.23
C ALA A 83 18.38 -15.02 -1.65
N VAL A 84 17.87 -13.91 -2.22
CA VAL A 84 18.71 -12.72 -2.49
C VAL A 84 19.18 -12.09 -1.19
N CYS A 85 18.31 -11.95 -0.18
CA CYS A 85 18.70 -11.38 1.12
C CYS A 85 19.78 -12.22 1.82
N ASP A 86 19.68 -13.55 1.77
CA ASP A 86 20.67 -14.47 2.37
C ASP A 86 22.07 -14.30 1.77
N GLY A 87 22.15 -13.83 0.52
CA GLY A 87 23.41 -13.54 -0.16
C GLY A 87 24.00 -12.16 0.15
N LEU A 88 23.28 -11.30 0.90
CA LEU A 88 23.69 -9.93 1.18
C LEU A 88 24.32 -9.79 2.57
N ARG A 89 25.20 -8.78 2.73
CA ARG A 89 25.79 -8.41 4.02
C ARG A 89 25.23 -7.06 4.51
N VAL A 90 23.91 -6.90 4.40
CA VAL A 90 23.18 -5.70 4.82
C VAL A 90 21.95 -6.13 5.61
N ASP A 91 21.41 -5.24 6.43
CA ASP A 91 20.14 -5.48 7.12
C ASP A 91 19.00 -5.52 6.10
N CYS A 92 18.37 -6.69 5.96
CA CYS A 92 17.20 -6.90 5.09
C CYS A 92 15.85 -6.74 5.81
N GLY A 93 15.82 -6.21 7.03
CA GLY A 93 14.58 -5.92 7.76
C GLY A 93 13.51 -5.21 6.94
N PRO A 94 13.84 -4.15 6.16
CA PRO A 94 12.87 -3.50 5.27
C PRO A 94 12.27 -4.44 4.22
N VAL A 95 13.04 -5.40 3.69
CA VAL A 95 12.57 -6.39 2.71
C VAL A 95 11.58 -7.35 3.36
N PHE A 96 11.91 -7.87 4.56
CA PHE A 96 11.03 -8.77 5.29
C PHE A 96 9.74 -8.08 5.72
N ARG A 97 9.80 -6.80 6.09
CA ARG A 97 8.61 -6.00 6.35
C ARG A 97 7.71 -5.91 5.11
N LEU A 98 8.27 -5.63 3.94
CA LEU A 98 7.53 -5.59 2.68
C LEU A 98 6.93 -6.95 2.35
N LEU A 99 7.69 -8.04 2.49
CA LEU A 99 7.20 -9.40 2.31
C LEU A 99 6.05 -9.73 3.26
N HIS A 100 6.11 -9.28 4.52
CA HIS A 100 5.03 -9.51 5.48
C HIS A 100 3.70 -8.90 5.00
N TYR A 101 3.75 -7.70 4.44
CA TYR A 101 2.55 -6.98 4.00
C TYR A 101 2.19 -7.18 2.52
N ALA A 102 3.08 -7.74 1.71
CA ALA A 102 2.83 -7.93 0.28
C ALA A 102 1.66 -8.87 0.01
N ASP A 103 0.75 -8.43 -0.87
CA ASP A 103 -0.46 -9.17 -1.21
C ASP A 103 -0.77 -9.07 -2.71
N ALA A 104 -0.74 -10.21 -3.38
CA ALA A 104 -0.98 -10.32 -4.81
C ALA A 104 -2.43 -9.96 -5.23
N ARG A 105 -3.36 -9.83 -4.27
CA ARG A 105 -4.76 -9.41 -4.53
C ARG A 105 -4.89 -7.92 -4.81
N SER A 106 -3.90 -7.08 -4.46
CA SER A 106 -3.93 -5.66 -4.82
C SER A 106 -3.92 -5.51 -6.33
N GLU A 107 -4.91 -4.83 -6.91
CA GLU A 107 -5.10 -4.79 -8.35
C GLU A 107 -4.26 -3.73 -9.06
N ASN A 108 -3.93 -2.64 -8.37
CA ASN A 108 -3.12 -1.57 -8.93
C ASN A 108 -2.22 -0.90 -7.89
N GLY A 109 -1.27 -0.09 -8.40
CA GLY A 109 -0.30 0.59 -7.55
C GLY A 109 -0.89 1.65 -6.61
N GLY A 110 -2.03 2.24 -6.98
CA GLY A 110 -2.72 3.22 -6.15
C GLY A 110 -3.36 2.57 -4.92
N GLU A 111 -3.99 1.41 -5.07
CA GLU A 111 -4.49 0.61 -3.96
C GLU A 111 -3.36 0.19 -3.03
N SER A 112 -2.26 -0.35 -3.59
CA SER A 112 -1.09 -0.73 -2.79
C SER A 112 -0.53 0.44 -1.99
N PHE A 113 -0.44 1.63 -2.61
CA PHE A 113 0.03 2.84 -1.95
C PHE A 113 -0.94 3.29 -0.85
N CYS A 114 -2.24 3.31 -1.11
CA CYS A 114 -3.27 3.63 -0.12
C CYS A 114 -3.18 2.69 1.10
N ARG A 115 -3.05 1.39 0.85
CA ARG A 115 -2.86 0.37 1.88
C ARG A 115 -1.56 0.57 2.67
N ALA A 116 -0.47 0.86 1.99
CA ALA A 116 0.81 1.10 2.63
C ALA A 116 0.76 2.32 3.56
N VAL A 117 0.17 3.43 3.11
CA VAL A 117 -0.02 4.62 3.94
C VAL A 117 -0.89 4.31 5.15
N SER A 118 -1.98 3.55 5.01
CA SER A 118 -2.82 3.18 6.16
C SER A 118 -2.04 2.37 7.21
N ILE A 119 -1.17 1.45 6.78
CA ILE A 119 -0.30 0.67 7.65
C ILE A 119 0.74 1.56 8.35
N GLU A 120 1.39 2.47 7.62
CA GLU A 120 2.35 3.43 8.18
C GLU A 120 1.71 4.35 9.24
N GLU A 121 0.44 4.72 9.03
CA GLU A 121 -0.32 5.52 9.99
C GLU A 121 -0.87 4.68 11.16
N GLY A 122 -0.51 3.40 11.25
CA GLY A 122 -0.80 2.53 12.39
C GLY A 122 -2.21 1.94 12.39
N PHE A 123 -2.87 1.84 11.26
CA PHE A 123 -4.12 1.10 11.13
C PHE A 123 -3.86 -0.39 10.89
N VAL A 124 -4.80 -1.23 11.34
CA VAL A 124 -4.76 -2.67 11.04
C VAL A 124 -4.80 -2.87 9.53
N PRO A 125 -3.95 -3.74 8.95
CA PRO A 125 -4.00 -4.04 7.53
C PRO A 125 -5.38 -4.53 7.11
N PRO A 126 -5.96 -3.99 6.02
CA PRO A 126 -7.25 -4.46 5.52
C PRO A 126 -7.14 -5.83 4.84
N GLN A 127 -8.25 -6.55 4.78
CA GLN A 127 -8.40 -7.59 3.76
C GLN A 127 -8.72 -6.94 2.41
N LEU A 128 -8.24 -7.57 1.32
CA LEU A 128 -8.32 -6.99 -0.02
C LEU A 128 -9.39 -7.66 -0.87
N GLN A 129 -10.01 -6.89 -1.76
CA GLN A 129 -10.84 -7.35 -2.87
C GLN A 129 -11.97 -8.28 -2.41
N HIS A 130 -12.79 -7.80 -1.47
CA HIS A 130 -13.91 -8.57 -0.95
C HIS A 130 -15.19 -8.36 -1.76
N THR A 131 -15.84 -9.45 -2.15
CA THR A 131 -17.14 -9.41 -2.83
C THR A 131 -18.26 -9.66 -1.85
N PHE A 132 -19.23 -8.76 -1.81
CA PHE A 132 -20.46 -8.90 -1.03
C PHE A 132 -21.58 -9.48 -1.88
N TYR A 133 -22.43 -10.26 -1.24
CA TYR A 133 -23.62 -10.84 -1.85
C TYR A 133 -24.87 -10.44 -1.07
N SER A 134 -25.93 -10.14 -1.79
CA SER A 134 -27.25 -9.85 -1.20
C SER A 134 -27.74 -11.05 -0.39
N ARG A 135 -28.09 -10.84 0.85
CA ARG A 135 -28.64 -11.87 1.75
C ARG A 135 -30.02 -12.37 1.30
N VAL A 136 -30.73 -11.59 0.50
CA VAL A 136 -32.08 -11.89 0.02
C VAL A 136 -32.04 -12.63 -1.31
N THR A 137 -31.24 -12.15 -2.27
CA THR A 137 -31.25 -12.66 -3.64
C THR A 137 -30.07 -13.58 -3.95
N GLY A 138 -29.04 -13.60 -3.11
CA GLY A 138 -27.77 -14.30 -3.38
C GLY A 138 -26.95 -13.72 -4.52
N LYS A 139 -27.39 -12.62 -5.13
CA LYS A 139 -26.66 -11.96 -6.22
C LYS A 139 -25.53 -11.09 -5.65
N GLU A 140 -24.50 -10.85 -6.45
CA GLU A 140 -23.43 -9.94 -6.11
C GLU A 140 -23.98 -8.54 -5.85
N ALA A 141 -23.67 -8.00 -4.65
CA ALA A 141 -24.03 -6.66 -4.22
C ALA A 141 -22.93 -5.64 -4.58
N GLY A 142 -21.69 -6.11 -4.65
CA GLY A 142 -20.54 -5.31 -5.05
C GLY A 142 -19.23 -5.85 -4.53
N ARG A 143 -18.12 -5.47 -5.16
CA ARG A 143 -16.75 -5.77 -4.71
C ARG A 143 -16.09 -4.49 -4.24
N VAL A 144 -15.40 -4.55 -3.11
CA VAL A 144 -14.70 -3.43 -2.48
C VAL A 144 -13.20 -3.69 -2.40
N ASP A 145 -12.40 -2.62 -2.44
CA ASP A 145 -10.94 -2.76 -2.45
C ASP A 145 -10.41 -3.19 -1.10
N PHE A 146 -10.93 -2.60 0.00
CA PHE A 146 -10.48 -2.88 1.37
C PHE A 146 -11.67 -3.11 2.30
N ILE A 147 -11.48 -4.04 3.25
CA ILE A 147 -12.46 -4.34 4.29
C ILE A 147 -11.78 -4.52 5.64
N TRP A 148 -12.40 -4.00 6.70
CA TRP A 148 -12.07 -4.25 8.09
C TRP A 148 -13.30 -4.77 8.84
N HIS A 149 -13.07 -5.73 9.71
CA HIS A 149 -14.03 -6.19 10.71
C HIS A 149 -13.61 -5.63 12.07
N THR A 150 -14.50 -4.92 12.75
CA THR A 150 -14.25 -4.35 14.07
C THR A 150 -14.70 -5.30 15.17
N GLU A 151 -14.16 -5.14 16.38
CA GLU A 151 -14.53 -5.98 17.53
C GLU A 151 -15.99 -5.83 17.93
N ASP A 152 -16.59 -4.67 17.69
CA ASP A 152 -18.03 -4.40 17.91
C ASP A 152 -18.94 -4.92 16.79
N GLY A 153 -18.38 -5.69 15.84
CA GLY A 153 -19.12 -6.37 14.78
C GLY A 153 -19.46 -5.49 13.57
N ARG A 154 -18.97 -4.25 13.49
CA ARG A 154 -19.14 -3.41 12.30
C ARG A 154 -18.25 -3.88 11.15
N ILE A 155 -18.73 -3.70 9.95
CA ILE A 155 -17.97 -3.90 8.71
C ILE A 155 -17.71 -2.54 8.09
N ILE A 156 -16.44 -2.18 7.97
CA ILE A 156 -15.99 -0.94 7.35
C ILE A 156 -15.31 -1.29 6.03
N VAL A 157 -15.71 -0.62 4.96
CA VAL A 157 -15.11 -0.82 3.64
C VAL A 157 -14.53 0.48 3.11
N LEU A 158 -13.52 0.37 2.25
CA LEU A 158 -12.96 1.51 1.54
C LEU A 158 -12.83 1.18 0.06
N GLU A 159 -13.23 2.13 -0.77
CA GLU A 159 -13.05 2.14 -2.21
C GLU A 159 -12.02 3.22 -2.57
N PHE A 160 -10.99 2.82 -3.30
CA PHE A 160 -9.95 3.72 -3.78
C PHE A 160 -10.27 4.19 -5.20
N ASP A 161 -10.69 5.45 -5.33
CA ASP A 161 -10.93 6.08 -6.62
C ASP A 161 -9.60 6.48 -7.29
N GLY A 162 -9.17 5.70 -8.27
CA GLY A 162 -7.99 6.02 -9.07
C GLY A 162 -8.12 7.34 -9.82
N MET A 163 -6.98 7.99 -10.10
CA MET A 163 -6.93 9.28 -10.82
C MET A 163 -7.59 9.29 -12.20
N GLN A 164 -7.84 8.14 -12.82
CA GLN A 164 -8.40 8.05 -14.17
C GLN A 164 -9.79 8.67 -14.33
N LYS A 165 -10.60 8.73 -13.26
CA LYS A 165 -11.93 9.38 -13.33
C LYS A 165 -11.87 10.90 -13.52
N TYR A 166 -10.70 11.54 -13.28
CA TYR A 166 -10.52 12.98 -13.36
C TYR A 166 -9.77 13.48 -14.60
N ILE A 167 -9.12 12.56 -15.37
CA ILE A 167 -8.21 12.93 -16.46
C ILE A 167 -8.84 12.74 -17.84
N ASP A 168 -9.88 11.94 -17.97
CA ASP A 168 -10.51 11.68 -19.27
C ASP A 168 -11.91 12.32 -19.36
N PRO A 169 -11.99 13.55 -19.94
CA PRO A 169 -13.27 14.22 -20.20
C PRO A 169 -14.16 13.46 -21.19
N GLU A 170 -13.57 12.60 -22.05
CA GLU A 170 -14.32 11.83 -23.05
C GLU A 170 -15.08 10.65 -22.42
N MET A 171 -14.59 10.08 -21.31
CA MET A 171 -15.33 9.04 -20.59
C MET A 171 -16.55 9.58 -19.82
N THR A 172 -16.58 10.87 -19.53
CA THR A 172 -17.68 11.51 -18.80
C THR A 172 -18.77 12.06 -19.75
N SER A 173 -18.46 12.24 -21.03
CA SER A 173 -19.35 12.95 -21.97
C SER A 173 -20.52 12.15 -22.51
N ASN A 174 -20.59 10.83 -22.31
CA ASN A 174 -21.64 9.96 -22.87
C ASN A 174 -22.54 9.25 -21.86
N ARG A 175 -22.34 9.43 -20.53
CA ARG A 175 -23.27 8.93 -19.52
C ARG A 175 -24.00 10.08 -18.84
N ASP A 176 -25.32 9.98 -18.77
CA ASP A 176 -26.12 10.90 -17.98
C ASP A 176 -25.60 10.91 -16.53
N VAL A 177 -25.06 12.04 -16.08
CA VAL A 177 -24.52 12.24 -14.72
C VAL A 177 -25.55 11.78 -13.66
N ARG A 178 -26.85 11.95 -13.96
CA ARG A 178 -27.94 11.47 -13.09
C ARG A 178 -27.97 9.94 -12.98
N GLN A 179 -27.60 9.24 -14.04
CA GLN A 179 -27.55 7.78 -14.02
C GLN A 179 -26.37 7.29 -13.19
N VAL A 180 -25.19 7.89 -13.37
CA VAL A 180 -23.99 7.56 -12.58
C VAL A 180 -24.26 7.74 -11.07
N VAL A 181 -24.87 8.86 -10.68
CA VAL A 181 -25.24 9.13 -9.28
C VAL A 181 -26.26 8.12 -8.74
N ARG A 182 -27.21 7.69 -9.57
CA ARG A 182 -28.20 6.67 -9.17
C ARG A 182 -27.55 5.31 -8.97
N ASP A 183 -26.69 4.88 -9.91
CA ASP A 183 -26.02 3.60 -9.86
C ASP A 183 -25.10 3.52 -8.62
N GLU A 184 -24.43 4.63 -8.30
CA GLU A 184 -23.56 4.73 -7.13
C GLU A 184 -24.33 4.69 -5.80
N ARG A 185 -25.49 5.35 -5.73
CA ARG A 185 -26.39 5.27 -4.57
C ARG A 185 -26.97 3.88 -4.39
N GLN A 186 -27.37 3.23 -5.50
CA GLN A 186 -27.88 1.88 -5.45
C GLN A 186 -26.80 0.91 -4.93
N ARG A 187 -25.58 1.02 -5.45
CA ARG A 187 -24.45 0.19 -5.00
C ARG A 187 -24.15 0.37 -3.51
N GLU A 188 -24.20 1.61 -3.01
CA GLU A 188 -24.03 1.86 -1.58
C GLU A 188 -25.14 1.24 -0.75
N GLN A 189 -26.39 1.30 -1.24
CA GLN A 189 -27.53 0.67 -0.59
C GLN A 189 -27.37 -0.86 -0.58
N ASP A 190 -26.98 -1.46 -1.71
CA ASP A 190 -26.77 -2.91 -1.81
C ASP A 190 -25.69 -3.40 -0.85
N LEU A 191 -24.60 -2.65 -0.69
CA LEU A 191 -23.54 -2.94 0.30
C LEU A 191 -24.06 -2.85 1.74
N LYS A 192 -24.89 -1.83 2.06
CA LYS A 192 -25.51 -1.70 3.40
C LYS A 192 -26.44 -2.88 3.69
N GLU A 193 -27.27 -3.29 2.74
CA GLU A 193 -28.14 -4.46 2.86
C GLU A 193 -27.36 -5.77 2.99
N ALA A 194 -26.16 -5.84 2.42
CA ALA A 194 -25.24 -6.96 2.60
C ALA A 194 -24.54 -6.97 3.96
N GLY A 195 -24.67 -5.88 4.76
CA GLY A 195 -24.17 -5.79 6.14
C GLY A 195 -23.01 -4.82 6.33
N VAL A 196 -22.63 -4.04 5.31
CA VAL A 196 -21.61 -2.99 5.45
C VAL A 196 -22.16 -1.86 6.33
N SER A 197 -21.39 -1.48 7.34
CA SER A 197 -21.73 -0.42 8.29
C SER A 197 -21.28 0.95 7.81
N VAL A 198 -20.10 1.04 7.21
CA VAL A 198 -19.49 2.28 6.75
C VAL A 198 -18.79 2.05 5.42
N VAL A 199 -19.03 2.94 4.45
CA VAL A 199 -18.30 3.00 3.17
C VAL A 199 -17.45 4.25 3.16
N ILE A 200 -16.14 4.08 3.03
CA ILE A 200 -15.15 5.16 2.89
C ILE A 200 -14.78 5.26 1.42
N ARG A 201 -14.70 6.48 0.89
CA ARG A 201 -14.12 6.75 -0.42
C ARG A 201 -12.94 7.68 -0.28
N THR A 202 -11.87 7.34 -0.96
CA THR A 202 -10.65 8.14 -0.99
C THR A 202 -10.03 8.12 -2.37
N ASN A 203 -9.16 9.09 -2.62
CA ASN A 203 -8.45 9.22 -3.87
C ASN A 203 -6.95 9.41 -3.62
N TYR A 204 -6.16 9.36 -4.69
CA TYR A 204 -4.71 9.47 -4.61
C TYR A 204 -4.24 10.77 -3.91
N ILE A 205 -4.89 11.90 -4.17
CA ILE A 205 -4.50 13.20 -3.60
C ILE A 205 -4.65 13.19 -2.08
N GLU A 206 -5.79 12.69 -1.57
CA GLU A 206 -6.04 12.60 -0.13
C GLU A 206 -5.05 11.66 0.57
N VAL A 207 -4.70 10.54 -0.08
CA VAL A 207 -3.72 9.59 0.45
C VAL A 207 -2.32 10.22 0.51
N VAL A 208 -1.89 10.94 -0.54
CA VAL A 208 -0.61 11.67 -0.55
C VAL A 208 -0.57 12.76 0.52
N GLN A 209 -1.66 13.47 0.72
CA GLN A 209 -1.78 14.50 1.77
C GLN A 209 -1.82 13.92 3.19
N ARG A 210 -2.05 12.63 3.35
CA ARG A 210 -2.18 11.86 4.59
C ARG A 210 -3.29 12.34 5.53
N ALA A 211 -3.26 13.58 6.00
CA ALA A 211 -4.20 14.07 7.01
C ALA A 211 -5.69 13.88 6.64
N PRO A 212 -6.18 14.24 5.44
CA PRO A 212 -7.58 13.98 5.07
C PRO A 212 -7.91 12.49 5.07
N PHE A 213 -7.00 11.66 4.59
CA PHE A 213 -7.16 10.20 4.54
C PHE A 213 -7.22 9.60 5.95
N VAL A 214 -6.26 9.93 6.81
CA VAL A 214 -6.20 9.48 8.21
C VAL A 214 -7.47 9.88 8.97
N MET A 215 -7.94 11.12 8.79
CA MET A 215 -9.18 11.58 9.42
C MET A 215 -10.39 10.75 9.00
N LYS A 216 -10.52 10.38 7.72
CA LYS A 216 -11.59 9.52 7.23
C LYS A 216 -11.54 8.13 7.89
N LEU A 217 -10.37 7.52 7.98
CA LEU A 217 -10.19 6.22 8.63
C LEU A 217 -10.55 6.27 10.12
N MET A 218 -10.10 7.33 10.83
CA MET A 218 -10.42 7.53 12.25
C MET A 218 -11.92 7.74 12.49
N GLN A 219 -12.56 8.60 11.70
CA GLN A 219 -13.99 8.89 11.81
C GLN A 219 -14.86 7.66 11.53
N ALA A 220 -14.44 6.82 10.60
CA ALA A 220 -15.09 5.54 10.32
C ALA A 220 -14.90 4.51 11.44
N GLY A 221 -13.91 4.70 12.29
CA GLY A 221 -13.57 3.76 13.36
C GLY A 221 -12.75 2.57 12.87
N VAL A 222 -11.92 2.75 11.83
CA VAL A 222 -10.99 1.71 11.37
C VAL A 222 -10.04 1.34 12.53
N PRO A 223 -9.88 0.03 12.85
CA PRO A 223 -9.06 -0.40 13.97
C PRO A 223 -7.60 0.04 13.80
N ARG A 224 -6.98 0.45 14.92
CA ARG A 224 -5.55 0.67 14.98
C ARG A 224 -4.83 -0.58 15.44
N ALA A 225 -3.69 -0.87 14.84
CA ALA A 225 -2.78 -1.87 15.39
C ALA A 225 -2.39 -1.40 16.80
N GLY A 226 -2.56 -2.26 17.80
CA GLY A 226 -2.09 -1.99 19.16
C GLY A 226 -0.59 -1.69 19.11
N ALA A 227 -0.10 -0.93 20.08
CA ALA A 227 1.32 -0.57 20.19
C ALA A 227 2.17 -1.78 20.61
N HIS A 228 2.05 -2.91 19.91
CA HIS A 228 3.00 -4.00 20.04
C HIS A 228 4.03 -3.87 18.92
N PRO A 229 5.32 -3.77 19.26
CA PRO A 229 6.36 -3.88 18.25
C PRO A 229 6.26 -5.27 17.61
N ILE A 230 6.05 -5.30 16.29
CA ILE A 230 5.92 -6.53 15.50
C ILE A 230 7.25 -7.30 15.41
N PHE A 231 8.28 -6.83 16.08
CA PHE A 231 9.59 -7.47 16.16
C PHE A 231 10.03 -7.60 17.63
N GLU A 232 9.48 -8.57 18.36
CA GLU A 232 10.25 -9.19 19.41
C GLU A 232 11.28 -10.10 18.73
N HIS A 233 12.55 -9.77 18.91
CA HIS A 233 13.65 -10.65 18.57
C HIS A 233 13.41 -11.99 19.27
N ALA A 234 13.18 -13.04 18.48
CA ALA A 234 13.33 -14.39 18.99
C ALA A 234 14.82 -14.58 19.27
N ASP A 235 15.16 -14.72 20.57
CA ASP A 235 16.46 -15.17 21.04
C ASP A 235 16.77 -16.60 20.55
#